data_167778894529a96fd9a53959e7f45022
#
_entry.id   167778894529a96fd9a53959e7f45022
#
_cell.length_a   1.000
_cell.length_b   1.000
_cell.length_c   1.000
_cell.angle_alpha   90.00
_cell.angle_beta   90.00
_cell.angle_gamma   90.00
#
_symmetry.space_group_name_H-M   'P 1'
#
loop_
_entity.id
_entity.type
_entity.pdbx_description
1 polymer ?
#
loop_
_entity_poly.entity_id
_entity_poly.type
_entity_poly.pdbx_seq_one_letter_code
_entity_poly.pdbx_strand_id
1 'polypeptide(L)'
;MRTLEDIRNLLMAGADKVSINTAAVARPEFVGEAAEKFGNQCIVVAIDAMSAAPDRFEVFTHGGRRPTGIDAVAWARRMTDLGAGEILLTSMDRDGTKLGFDLPLTRAISDAVPVPVIASGGVGTLDHLVEGVTRGHASAVLAASIFHFGTFTITQAKEHMQRAGIPVRSDGWAREHA
;
A
#
# COMPACT_ATOMS: atom_id res chain seq x y z
N MET A 1 6.84 -14.29 -5.29
CA MET A 1 7.90 -14.34 -4.26
C MET A 1 7.48 -15.31 -3.18
N ARG A 2 8.26 -16.36 -2.91
CA ARG A 2 7.90 -17.46 -2.00
C ARG A 2 9.04 -17.91 -1.10
N THR A 3 10.27 -17.46 -1.40
CA THR A 3 11.48 -17.88 -0.68
C THR A 3 12.34 -16.68 -0.30
N LEU A 4 13.20 -16.82 0.70
CA LEU A 4 14.19 -15.81 1.08
C LEU A 4 15.19 -15.54 -0.07
N GLU A 5 15.43 -16.53 -0.92
CA GLU A 5 16.30 -16.37 -2.09
C GLU A 5 15.65 -15.46 -3.14
N ASP A 6 14.32 -15.56 -3.37
CA ASP A 6 13.61 -14.63 -4.26
C ASP A 6 13.77 -13.19 -3.78
N ILE A 7 13.67 -12.96 -2.45
CA ILE A 7 13.84 -11.62 -1.85
C ILE A 7 15.27 -11.13 -2.06
N ARG A 8 16.27 -11.98 -1.77
CA ARG A 8 17.68 -11.63 -1.96
C ARG A 8 17.95 -11.21 -3.40
N ASN A 9 17.46 -11.99 -4.37
CA ASN A 9 17.71 -11.72 -5.79
C ASN A 9 17.11 -10.38 -6.23
N LEU A 10 15.92 -10.01 -5.72
CA LEU A 10 15.32 -8.71 -6.01
C LEU A 10 16.11 -7.55 -5.39
N LEU A 11 16.53 -7.67 -4.13
CA LEU A 11 17.33 -6.66 -3.45
C LEU A 11 18.71 -6.51 -4.12
N MET A 12 19.35 -7.61 -4.51
CA MET A 12 20.62 -7.58 -5.25
C MET A 12 20.48 -7.00 -6.65
N ALA A 13 19.30 -7.12 -7.27
CA ALA A 13 19.00 -6.48 -8.55
C ALA A 13 18.70 -4.98 -8.43
N GLY A 14 18.74 -4.40 -7.21
CA GLY A 14 18.60 -2.97 -6.96
C GLY A 14 17.22 -2.54 -6.44
N ALA A 15 16.35 -3.48 -6.04
CA ALA A 15 15.12 -3.11 -5.35
C ALA A 15 15.43 -2.64 -3.93
N ASP A 16 14.86 -1.48 -3.51
CA ASP A 16 14.96 -1.00 -2.13
C ASP A 16 14.04 -1.78 -1.18
N LYS A 17 12.90 -2.22 -1.70
CA LYS A 17 11.85 -2.91 -0.94
C LYS A 17 11.22 -4.02 -1.78
N VAL A 18 10.68 -5.02 -1.09
CA VAL A 18 9.96 -6.14 -1.70
C VAL A 18 8.59 -6.30 -1.06
N SER A 19 7.59 -6.65 -1.88
CA SER A 19 6.21 -6.80 -1.41
C SER A 19 5.80 -8.27 -1.35
N ILE A 20 5.27 -8.71 -0.21
CA ILE A 20 4.79 -10.07 0.05
C ILE A 20 3.27 -10.03 0.25
N ASN A 21 2.51 -10.81 -0.51
CA ASN A 21 1.05 -10.91 -0.38
C ASN A 21 0.65 -12.36 -0.06
N THR A 22 0.21 -13.13 -1.04
CA THR A 22 -0.32 -14.50 -0.87
C THR A 22 0.65 -15.43 -0.10
N ALA A 23 1.96 -15.24 -0.22
CA ALA A 23 2.93 -16.03 0.53
C ALA A 23 2.87 -15.74 2.04
N ALA A 24 2.58 -14.52 2.45
CA ALA A 24 2.37 -14.17 3.86
C ALA A 24 1.11 -14.85 4.42
N VAL A 25 0.02 -14.89 3.65
CA VAL A 25 -1.22 -15.59 4.07
C VAL A 25 -0.99 -17.09 4.21
N ALA A 26 -0.24 -17.69 3.28
CA ALA A 26 0.06 -19.12 3.31
C ALA A 26 1.03 -19.50 4.45
N ARG A 27 1.98 -18.63 4.78
CA ARG A 27 3.00 -18.84 5.82
C ARG A 27 3.37 -17.48 6.45
N PRO A 28 2.65 -17.03 7.48
CA PRO A 28 2.89 -15.73 8.12
C PRO A 28 4.31 -15.55 8.66
N GLU A 29 4.90 -16.61 9.19
CA GLU A 29 6.26 -16.63 9.74
C GLU A 29 7.34 -16.26 8.71
N PHE A 30 7.02 -16.40 7.41
CA PHE A 30 7.90 -15.98 6.31
C PHE A 30 8.20 -14.48 6.34
N VAL A 31 7.26 -13.66 6.81
CA VAL A 31 7.46 -12.21 6.99
C VAL A 31 8.52 -11.95 8.06
N GLY A 32 8.44 -12.67 9.20
CA GLY A 32 9.43 -12.56 10.28
C GLY A 32 10.83 -12.98 9.84
N GLU A 33 10.94 -14.15 9.20
CA GLU A 33 12.21 -14.63 8.65
C GLU A 33 12.84 -13.65 7.65
N ALA A 34 12.01 -13.02 6.81
CA ALA A 34 12.46 -12.02 5.85
C ALA A 34 12.92 -10.73 6.55
N ALA A 35 12.14 -10.25 7.52
CA ALA A 35 12.46 -9.05 8.29
C ALA A 35 13.73 -9.22 9.11
N GLU A 36 13.93 -10.38 9.76
CA GLU A 36 15.16 -10.70 10.50
C GLU A 36 16.39 -10.72 9.59
N LYS A 37 16.24 -11.28 8.38
CA LYS A 37 17.37 -11.45 7.46
C LYS A 37 17.74 -10.20 6.69
N PHE A 38 16.77 -9.38 6.28
CA PHE A 38 16.98 -8.26 5.36
C PHE A 38 16.70 -6.89 5.99
N GLY A 39 16.11 -6.86 7.19
CA GLY A 39 15.63 -5.66 7.87
C GLY A 39 14.18 -5.34 7.54
N ASN A 40 13.44 -4.87 8.54
CA ASN A 40 12.02 -4.51 8.43
C ASN A 40 11.76 -3.51 7.30
N GLN A 41 12.66 -2.52 7.13
CA GLN A 41 12.55 -1.46 6.12
C GLN A 41 12.51 -1.97 4.68
N CYS A 42 12.97 -3.20 4.43
CA CYS A 42 12.92 -3.83 3.10
C CYS A 42 11.63 -4.61 2.85
N ILE A 43 10.82 -4.88 3.89
CA ILE A 43 9.67 -5.78 3.81
C ILE A 43 8.37 -5.00 3.82
N VAL A 44 7.65 -5.07 2.71
CA VAL A 44 6.27 -4.55 2.57
C VAL A 44 5.32 -5.73 2.56
N VAL A 45 4.26 -5.71 3.36
CA VAL A 45 3.18 -6.67 3.25
C VAL A 45 2.03 -6.05 2.46
N ALA A 46 1.70 -6.65 1.31
CA ALA A 46 0.54 -6.26 0.53
C ALA A 46 -0.72 -6.96 1.05
N ILE A 47 -1.76 -6.20 1.27
CA ILE A 47 -3.07 -6.65 1.74
C ILE A 47 -4.12 -6.23 0.72
N ASP A 48 -4.70 -7.21 0.03
CA ASP A 48 -5.90 -7.00 -0.78
C ASP A 48 -7.10 -7.24 0.13
N ALA A 49 -7.97 -6.25 0.30
CA ALA A 49 -9.11 -6.34 1.21
C ALA A 49 -10.42 -5.95 0.53
N MET A 50 -11.51 -6.57 0.98
CA MET A 50 -12.89 -6.24 0.60
C MET A 50 -13.75 -6.06 1.85
N SER A 51 -14.80 -5.26 1.72
CA SER A 51 -15.85 -5.14 2.75
C SER A 51 -16.58 -6.46 2.89
N ALA A 52 -16.67 -6.98 4.10
CA ALA A 52 -17.43 -8.20 4.43
C ALA A 52 -18.74 -7.88 5.16
N ALA A 53 -18.80 -6.74 5.86
CA ALA A 53 -19.97 -6.19 6.55
C ALA A 53 -19.67 -4.72 6.91
N PRO A 54 -20.61 -3.94 7.45
CA PRO A 54 -20.33 -2.62 7.97
C PRO A 54 -19.13 -2.66 8.95
N ASP A 55 -18.11 -1.82 8.67
CA ASP A 55 -16.85 -1.69 9.44
C ASP A 55 -16.05 -3.01 9.61
N ARG A 56 -16.29 -3.99 8.74
CA ARG A 56 -15.54 -5.25 8.70
C ARG A 56 -14.96 -5.50 7.32
N PHE A 57 -13.67 -5.77 7.31
CA PHE A 57 -12.92 -5.99 6.06
C PHE A 57 -12.20 -7.33 6.12
N GLU A 58 -12.27 -8.07 5.02
CA GLU A 58 -11.66 -9.40 4.88
C GLU A 58 -10.48 -9.36 3.92
N VAL A 59 -9.41 -10.08 4.26
CA VAL A 59 -8.23 -10.27 3.41
C VAL A 59 -8.57 -11.24 2.28
N PHE A 60 -8.16 -10.87 1.07
CA PHE A 60 -8.26 -11.69 -0.13
C PHE A 60 -6.86 -12.05 -0.65
N THR A 61 -6.78 -13.14 -1.40
CA THR A 61 -5.56 -13.58 -2.08
C THR A 61 -5.79 -13.74 -3.58
N HIS A 62 -4.69 -14.00 -4.33
CA HIS A 62 -4.74 -14.22 -5.77
C HIS A 62 -5.37 -13.04 -6.54
N GLY A 63 -5.01 -11.80 -6.15
CA GLY A 63 -5.54 -10.59 -6.79
C GLY A 63 -7.04 -10.41 -6.53
N GLY A 64 -7.48 -10.54 -5.28
CA GLY A 64 -8.86 -10.33 -4.87
C GLY A 64 -9.83 -11.46 -5.22
N ARG A 65 -9.34 -12.64 -5.65
CA ARG A 65 -10.20 -13.72 -6.15
C ARG A 65 -10.59 -14.75 -5.12
N ARG A 66 -9.86 -14.86 -4.01
CA ARG A 66 -10.07 -15.91 -2.99
C ARG A 66 -10.20 -15.27 -1.61
N PRO A 67 -11.37 -15.35 -0.98
CA PRO A 67 -11.55 -14.94 0.41
C PRO A 67 -10.74 -15.86 1.33
N THR A 68 -10.29 -15.32 2.46
CA THR A 68 -9.49 -16.05 3.43
C THR A 68 -10.17 -16.25 4.77
N GLY A 69 -11.26 -15.52 5.05
CA GLY A 69 -11.88 -15.46 6.36
C GLY A 69 -11.09 -14.64 7.38
N ILE A 70 -9.98 -14.02 7.00
CA ILE A 70 -9.09 -13.26 7.89
C ILE A 70 -9.54 -11.80 7.94
N ASP A 71 -9.74 -11.27 9.14
CA ASP A 71 -10.00 -9.84 9.36
C ASP A 71 -8.77 -9.01 8.96
N ALA A 72 -8.98 -7.99 8.11
CA ALA A 72 -7.88 -7.22 7.52
C ALA A 72 -7.13 -6.36 8.54
N VAL A 73 -7.82 -5.83 9.57
CA VAL A 73 -7.18 -5.02 10.62
C VAL A 73 -6.34 -5.90 11.54
N ALA A 74 -6.90 -7.04 11.97
CA ALA A 74 -6.15 -8.02 12.78
C ALA A 74 -4.94 -8.56 12.00
N TRP A 75 -5.10 -8.78 10.70
CA TRP A 75 -4.02 -9.22 9.84
C TRP A 75 -2.90 -8.19 9.71
N ALA A 76 -3.22 -6.93 9.48
CA ALA A 76 -2.24 -5.85 9.40
C ALA A 76 -1.42 -5.75 10.69
N ARG A 77 -2.06 -5.82 11.87
CA ARG A 77 -1.36 -5.88 13.17
C ARG A 77 -0.41 -7.06 13.26
N ARG A 78 -0.90 -8.28 12.94
CA ARG A 78 -0.06 -9.48 12.97
C ARG A 78 1.16 -9.37 12.04
N MET A 79 0.99 -8.81 10.84
CA MET A 79 2.11 -8.63 9.91
C MET A 79 3.13 -7.63 10.44
N THR A 80 2.67 -6.57 11.09
CA THR A 80 3.54 -5.58 11.73
C THR A 80 4.30 -6.19 12.92
N ASP A 81 3.62 -6.99 13.74
CA ASP A 81 4.26 -7.69 14.87
C ASP A 81 5.32 -8.69 14.40
N LEU A 82 5.15 -9.29 13.21
CA LEU A 82 6.13 -10.15 12.56
C LEU A 82 7.26 -9.38 11.87
N GLY A 83 7.22 -8.04 11.83
CA GLY A 83 8.30 -7.22 11.32
C GLY A 83 8.09 -6.65 9.92
N ALA A 84 6.86 -6.61 9.42
CA ALA A 84 6.58 -5.80 8.22
C ALA A 84 6.92 -4.34 8.49
N GLY A 85 7.72 -3.71 7.63
CA GLY A 85 8.10 -2.31 7.75
C GLY A 85 7.10 -1.35 7.11
N GLU A 86 6.25 -1.85 6.20
CA GLU A 86 5.18 -1.09 5.56
C GLU A 86 4.01 -2.02 5.18
N ILE A 87 2.82 -1.44 5.08
CA ILE A 87 1.63 -2.11 4.54
C ILE A 87 1.24 -1.43 3.22
N LEU A 88 1.12 -2.22 2.15
CA LEU A 88 0.50 -1.80 0.90
C LEU A 88 -0.94 -2.31 0.87
N LEU A 89 -1.90 -1.40 1.08
CA LEU A 89 -3.30 -1.73 1.22
C LEU A 89 -4.06 -1.43 -0.07
N THR A 90 -4.64 -2.44 -0.69
CA THR A 90 -5.50 -2.30 -1.86
C THR A 90 -6.94 -2.65 -1.49
N SER A 91 -7.88 -1.70 -1.65
CA SER A 91 -9.30 -2.01 -1.64
C SER A 91 -9.71 -2.60 -2.97
N MET A 92 -10.13 -3.85 -2.96
CA MET A 92 -10.62 -4.54 -4.15
C MET A 92 -12.03 -4.05 -4.56
N ASP A 93 -12.80 -3.48 -3.62
CA ASP A 93 -14.08 -2.85 -3.90
C ASP A 93 -13.92 -1.54 -4.69
N ARG A 94 -12.76 -0.87 -4.55
CA ARG A 94 -12.47 0.40 -5.20
C ARG A 94 -11.55 0.27 -6.40
N ASP A 95 -10.74 -0.77 -6.47
CA ASP A 95 -9.76 -0.94 -7.55
C ASP A 95 -10.44 -0.91 -8.93
N GLY A 96 -9.90 -0.08 -9.83
CA GLY A 96 -10.43 0.14 -11.18
C GLY A 96 -11.68 1.03 -11.27
N THR A 97 -12.34 1.41 -10.17
CA THR A 97 -13.62 2.15 -10.18
C THR A 97 -13.49 3.64 -10.44
N LYS A 98 -12.33 4.25 -10.14
CA LYS A 98 -12.07 5.70 -10.16
C LYS A 98 -12.95 6.51 -9.18
N LEU A 99 -13.55 5.88 -8.17
CA LEU A 99 -14.45 6.50 -7.19
C LEU A 99 -13.74 6.98 -5.91
N GLY A 100 -12.42 6.95 -5.89
CA GLY A 100 -11.58 7.28 -4.73
C GLY A 100 -11.21 6.06 -3.90
N PHE A 101 -10.26 6.28 -2.97
CA PHE A 101 -9.86 5.25 -2.02
C PHE A 101 -11.02 4.79 -1.12
N ASP A 102 -10.92 3.59 -0.61
CA ASP A 102 -11.77 3.14 0.49
C ASP A 102 -11.28 3.78 1.80
N LEU A 103 -11.81 4.98 2.09
CA LEU A 103 -11.36 5.76 3.24
C LEU A 103 -11.64 5.08 4.58
N PRO A 104 -12.81 4.43 4.81
CA PRO A 104 -13.04 3.66 6.03
C PRO A 104 -12.03 2.54 6.24
N LEU A 105 -11.78 1.71 5.23
CA LEU A 105 -10.77 0.65 5.27
C LEU A 105 -9.37 1.21 5.50
N THR A 106 -8.98 2.21 4.72
CA THR A 106 -7.65 2.83 4.80
C THR A 106 -7.40 3.37 6.20
N ARG A 107 -8.36 4.12 6.74
CA ARG A 107 -8.27 4.69 8.09
C ARG A 107 -8.22 3.61 9.17
N ALA A 108 -9.07 2.60 9.08
CA ALA A 108 -9.11 1.52 10.07
C ALA A 108 -7.75 0.80 10.21
N ILE A 109 -7.05 0.60 9.09
CA ILE A 109 -5.72 -0.01 9.10
C ILE A 109 -4.64 1.00 9.50
N SER A 110 -4.64 2.22 8.93
CA SER A 110 -3.65 3.24 9.27
C SER A 110 -3.63 3.59 10.76
N ASP A 111 -4.80 3.67 11.40
CA ASP A 111 -4.90 3.96 12.83
C ASP A 111 -4.57 2.72 13.71
N ALA A 112 -4.51 1.52 13.13
CA ALA A 112 -4.30 0.27 13.87
C ALA A 112 -2.84 -0.19 13.94
N VAL A 113 -1.97 0.30 13.05
CA VAL A 113 -0.57 -0.15 12.93
C VAL A 113 0.41 1.01 13.07
N PRO A 114 1.61 0.79 13.66
CA PRO A 114 2.61 1.85 13.85
C PRO A 114 3.53 2.05 12.62
N VAL A 115 3.30 1.30 11.54
CA VAL A 115 4.11 1.39 10.31
C VAL A 115 3.38 2.17 9.23
N PRO A 116 4.11 2.76 8.25
CA PRO A 116 3.48 3.43 7.12
C PRO A 116 2.50 2.54 6.36
N VAL A 117 1.34 3.11 6.03
CA VAL A 117 0.33 2.48 5.16
C VAL A 117 0.27 3.22 3.84
N ILE A 118 0.39 2.48 2.75
CA ILE A 118 0.28 2.97 1.37
C ILE A 118 -1.13 2.62 0.88
N ALA A 119 -1.97 3.63 0.65
CA ALA A 119 -3.33 3.40 0.11
C ALA A 119 -3.28 3.15 -1.40
N SER A 120 -4.02 2.14 -1.86
CA SER A 120 -4.12 1.73 -3.26
C SER A 120 -5.56 1.35 -3.64
N GLY A 121 -5.91 1.56 -4.92
CA GLY A 121 -7.21 1.21 -5.49
C GLY A 121 -8.21 2.37 -5.51
N GLY A 122 -8.75 2.68 -6.69
CA GLY A 122 -9.87 3.60 -6.87
C GLY A 122 -9.55 5.04 -7.24
N VAL A 123 -8.30 5.43 -7.40
CA VAL A 123 -7.95 6.82 -7.73
C VAL A 123 -8.44 7.21 -9.14
N GLY A 124 -9.23 8.28 -9.21
CA GLY A 124 -9.74 8.85 -10.45
C GLY A 124 -9.45 10.34 -10.62
N THR A 125 -9.23 11.06 -9.51
CA THR A 125 -8.93 12.51 -9.50
C THR A 125 -7.76 12.81 -8.57
N LEU A 126 -7.23 14.05 -8.67
CA LEU A 126 -6.15 14.49 -7.77
C LEU A 126 -6.65 14.69 -6.34
N ASP A 127 -7.91 15.05 -6.14
CA ASP A 127 -8.52 15.20 -4.81
C ASP A 127 -8.54 13.86 -4.05
N HIS A 128 -8.73 12.75 -4.75
CA HIS A 128 -8.66 11.44 -4.12
C HIS A 128 -7.29 11.16 -3.46
N LEU A 129 -6.18 11.69 -4.04
CA LEU A 129 -4.86 11.56 -3.44
C LEU A 129 -4.78 12.33 -2.11
N VAL A 130 -5.36 13.53 -2.07
CA VAL A 130 -5.44 14.34 -0.85
C VAL A 130 -6.30 13.65 0.21
N GLU A 131 -7.47 13.13 -0.17
CA GLU A 131 -8.38 12.43 0.74
C GLU A 131 -7.74 11.17 1.34
N GLY A 132 -6.97 10.41 0.56
CA GLY A 132 -6.25 9.23 1.05
C GLY A 132 -5.33 9.54 2.22
N VAL A 133 -4.63 10.69 2.18
CA VAL A 133 -3.75 11.14 3.26
C VAL A 133 -4.54 11.79 4.39
N THR A 134 -5.41 12.76 4.10
CA THR A 134 -6.05 13.61 5.12
C THR A 134 -7.20 12.92 5.83
N ARG A 135 -7.95 12.06 5.15
CA ARG A 135 -9.13 11.35 5.68
C ARG A 135 -8.85 9.86 5.91
N GLY A 136 -8.05 9.24 5.03
CA GLY A 136 -7.64 7.84 5.16
C GLY A 136 -6.47 7.64 6.11
N HIS A 137 -5.76 8.71 6.51
CA HIS A 137 -4.55 8.69 7.34
C HIS A 137 -3.40 7.88 6.71
N ALA A 138 -3.43 7.66 5.39
CA ALA A 138 -2.36 6.99 4.70
C ALA A 138 -1.05 7.81 4.72
N SER A 139 0.07 7.14 4.91
CA SER A 139 1.40 7.75 4.86
C SER A 139 1.89 7.97 3.42
N ALA A 140 1.34 7.20 2.47
CA ALA A 140 1.59 7.33 1.04
C ALA A 140 0.36 6.88 0.25
N VAL A 141 0.30 7.30 -1.02
CA VAL A 141 -0.79 6.95 -1.95
C VAL A 141 -0.21 6.40 -3.25
N LEU A 142 -0.84 5.36 -3.77
CA LEU A 142 -0.50 4.73 -5.02
C LEU A 142 -1.66 4.87 -6.01
N ALA A 143 -1.36 5.35 -7.21
CA ALA A 143 -2.32 5.42 -8.31
C ALA A 143 -1.70 4.84 -9.58
N ALA A 144 -2.49 4.15 -10.38
CA ALA A 144 -2.05 3.54 -11.63
C ALA A 144 -2.69 4.23 -12.85
N SER A 145 -4.01 4.10 -13.00
CA SER A 145 -4.70 4.47 -14.24
C SER A 145 -4.56 5.94 -14.61
N ILE A 146 -4.64 6.85 -13.65
CA ILE A 146 -4.55 8.31 -13.92
C ILE A 146 -3.20 8.72 -14.49
N PHE A 147 -2.13 8.01 -14.13
CA PHE A 147 -0.78 8.23 -14.66
C PHE A 147 -0.53 7.42 -15.93
N HIS A 148 -0.93 6.14 -15.93
CA HIS A 148 -0.73 5.24 -17.07
C HIS A 148 -1.42 5.77 -18.35
N PHE A 149 -2.64 6.29 -18.23
CA PHE A 149 -3.37 6.86 -19.36
C PHE A 149 -3.11 8.35 -19.58
N GLY A 150 -2.15 8.95 -18.86
CA GLY A 150 -1.78 10.35 -19.02
C GLY A 150 -2.87 11.35 -18.64
N THR A 151 -3.85 10.98 -17.82
CA THR A 151 -4.89 11.90 -17.33
C THR A 151 -4.27 13.03 -16.52
N PHE A 152 -3.28 12.70 -15.70
CA PHE A 152 -2.47 13.66 -14.93
C PHE A 152 -1.00 13.23 -14.97
N THR A 153 -0.11 14.21 -14.75
CA THR A 153 1.32 13.94 -14.52
C THR A 153 1.61 13.77 -13.03
N ILE A 154 2.73 13.13 -12.71
CA ILE A 154 3.22 13.04 -11.32
C ILE A 154 3.46 14.43 -10.72
N THR A 155 3.98 15.37 -11.52
CA THR A 155 4.21 16.76 -11.09
C THR A 155 2.90 17.43 -10.69
N GLN A 156 1.86 17.34 -11.52
CA GLN A 156 0.53 17.88 -11.19
C GLN A 156 -0.04 17.29 -9.90
N ALA A 157 0.13 15.98 -9.69
CA ALA A 157 -0.31 15.31 -8.48
C ALA A 157 0.42 15.83 -7.24
N LYS A 158 1.75 15.94 -7.30
CA LYS A 158 2.57 16.48 -6.22
C LYS A 158 2.22 17.94 -5.90
N GLU A 159 2.09 18.79 -6.90
CA GLU A 159 1.68 20.20 -6.73
C GLU A 159 0.30 20.32 -6.10
N HIS A 160 -0.65 19.48 -6.50
CA HIS A 160 -2.00 19.47 -5.94
C HIS A 160 -1.98 19.09 -4.46
N MET A 161 -1.25 18.05 -4.10
CA MET A 161 -1.07 17.62 -2.71
C MET A 161 -0.35 18.69 -1.86
N GLN A 162 0.67 19.36 -2.41
CA GLN A 162 1.36 20.48 -1.73
C GLN A 162 0.42 21.67 -1.45
N ARG A 163 -0.44 22.03 -2.40
CA ARG A 163 -1.46 23.09 -2.21
C ARG A 163 -2.46 22.75 -1.11
N ALA A 164 -2.72 21.47 -0.90
CA ALA A 164 -3.52 20.97 0.22
C ALA A 164 -2.75 20.84 1.55
N GLY A 165 -1.49 21.32 1.61
CA GLY A 165 -0.66 21.29 2.82
C GLY A 165 0.00 19.96 3.11
N ILE A 166 -0.03 18.99 2.18
CA ILE A 166 0.59 17.69 2.35
C ILE A 166 2.07 17.79 1.93
N PRO A 167 3.03 17.46 2.80
CA PRO A 167 4.44 17.43 2.43
C PRO A 167 4.67 16.29 1.43
N VAL A 168 5.21 16.62 0.27
CA VAL A 168 5.59 15.64 -0.75
C VAL A 168 7.04 15.84 -1.14
N ARG A 169 7.69 14.75 -1.56
CA ARG A 169 9.07 14.82 -2.07
C ARG A 169 9.07 15.61 -3.38
N SER A 170 9.70 16.80 -3.38
CA SER A 170 9.95 17.57 -4.60
C SER A 170 11.07 16.90 -5.40
N ASP A 171 10.87 16.75 -6.71
CA ASP A 171 11.92 16.27 -7.60
C ASP A 171 12.92 17.40 -7.79
N GLY A 172 14.07 17.34 -7.12
CA GLY A 172 15.20 18.24 -7.35
C GLY A 172 15.72 18.17 -8.80
N TRP A 173 15.40 17.09 -9.49
CA TRP A 173 15.83 16.82 -10.87
C TRP A 173 15.26 17.81 -11.92
N ALA A 174 14.04 18.30 -11.72
CA ALA A 174 13.41 19.23 -12.66
C ALA A 174 13.94 20.68 -12.58
N ARG A 175 14.68 21.03 -11.53
CA ARG A 175 15.24 22.38 -11.36
C ARG A 175 16.63 22.57 -11.95
N GLU A 176 17.34 21.48 -12.26
CA GLU A 176 18.69 21.52 -12.82
C GLU A 176 18.72 21.41 -14.34
N HIS A 177 17.58 21.14 -14.98
CA HIS A 177 17.48 20.90 -16.44
C HIS A 177 16.34 21.67 -17.12
N ALA A 178 15.82 22.72 -16.50
CA ALA A 178 14.85 23.66 -17.09
C ALA A 178 15.53 24.90 -17.68
#